data_4278ce834df404870e55195b9407e098
#
_entry.id   4278ce834df404870e55195b9407e098
#
_cell.length_a   1.000
_cell.length_b   1.000
_cell.length_c   1.000
_cell.angle_alpha   90.00
_cell.angle_beta   90.00
_cell.angle_gamma   90.00
#
_symmetry.space_group_name_H-M   'P 1'
#
loop_
_entity.id
_entity.type
_entity.pdbx_description
1 polymer ?
#
loop_
_entity_poly.entity_id
_entity_poly.type
_entity_poly.pdbx_seq_one_letter_code
_entity_poly.pdbx_strand_id
1 'polypeptide(L)'
;MKKTILSGILALGGVATPAFAEMELSIYSGWQTSPHSRVYGDYPGTGADIDALIGWEGRSFEMPPYYGVRGTWWKNERLGFGLEFTHAKVYAPDSEKEAIGFSDLEFTDGLNILTVNAYQRWPGLWAQGAMTPYVGGGLGVAIPHVDVDTTTGTETYEFQLTGPAARLTAGVSYDLNDRFAVFGEYQFTYSSNSVDLPDGGSLETDIKTNALNVGLTLKF
;
A
#
# COMPACT_ATOMS: atom_id res chain seq x y z
N MET A 1 -15.79 70.99 19.02
CA MET A 1 -15.92 69.71 19.71
C MET A 1 -15.28 68.64 18.84
N LYS A 2 -14.07 68.24 19.14
CA LYS A 2 -13.33 67.19 18.43
C LYS A 2 -13.48 65.89 19.23
N LYS A 3 -14.11 64.87 18.61
CA LYS A 3 -14.20 63.51 19.18
C LYS A 3 -12.96 62.69 18.79
N THR A 4 -12.13 62.40 19.77
CA THR A 4 -11.00 61.48 19.63
C THR A 4 -11.50 60.05 19.76
N ILE A 5 -11.39 59.24 18.70
CA ILE A 5 -11.65 57.83 18.72
C ILE A 5 -10.34 57.12 19.07
N LEU A 6 -10.31 56.48 20.23
CA LEU A 6 -9.20 55.67 20.73
C LEU A 6 -9.33 54.27 20.17
N SER A 7 -8.54 53.92 19.17
CA SER A 7 -8.48 52.57 18.61
C SER A 7 -7.57 51.68 19.47
N GLY A 8 -8.17 50.82 20.26
CA GLY A 8 -7.46 49.79 20.99
C GLY A 8 -7.03 48.63 20.05
N ILE A 9 -5.74 48.50 19.79
CA ILE A 9 -5.17 47.36 19.10
C ILE A 9 -5.03 46.26 20.13
N LEU A 10 -5.86 45.23 20.02
CA LEU A 10 -5.76 43.98 20.81
C LEU A 10 -4.66 43.11 20.12
N ALA A 11 -3.44 43.17 20.64
CA ALA A 11 -2.37 42.26 20.22
C ALA A 11 -2.66 40.87 20.81
N LEU A 12 -3.24 39.99 20.03
CA LEU A 12 -3.27 38.56 20.32
C LEU A 12 -1.83 38.02 20.13
N GLY A 13 -1.08 38.01 21.24
CA GLY A 13 0.16 37.25 21.33
C GLY A 13 -0.12 35.76 21.23
N GLY A 14 -0.12 35.23 20.03
CA GLY A 14 -0.13 33.79 19.82
C GLY A 14 1.18 33.23 20.39
N VAL A 15 1.10 32.47 21.49
CA VAL A 15 2.18 31.59 21.91
C VAL A 15 2.30 30.53 20.82
N ALA A 16 3.25 30.69 19.91
CA ALA A 16 3.62 29.67 18.95
C ALA A 16 4.25 28.53 19.78
N THR A 17 3.46 27.52 20.11
CA THR A 17 4.02 26.23 20.49
C THR A 17 4.91 25.75 19.35
N PRO A 18 6.14 25.27 19.58
CA PRO A 18 6.94 24.72 18.51
C PRO A 18 6.11 23.64 17.83
N ALA A 19 5.86 23.81 16.54
CA ALA A 19 5.18 22.80 15.75
C ALA A 19 6.16 21.62 15.66
N PHE A 20 5.86 20.56 16.40
CA PHE A 20 6.57 19.29 16.27
C PHE A 20 6.17 18.73 14.88
N ALA A 21 7.04 18.94 13.93
CA ALA A 21 6.86 18.44 12.57
C ALA A 21 8.12 17.65 12.21
N GLU A 22 8.09 16.37 12.42
CA GLU A 22 9.13 15.44 11.97
C GLU A 22 8.63 14.75 10.70
N MET A 23 9.44 14.76 9.67
CA MET A 23 9.17 14.01 8.44
C MET A 23 10.10 12.81 8.35
N GLU A 24 9.54 11.69 7.91
CA GLU A 24 10.28 10.47 7.65
C GLU A 24 10.03 9.99 6.22
N LEU A 25 11.08 9.54 5.56
CA LEU A 25 11.01 8.83 4.30
C LEU A 25 11.54 7.41 4.51
N SER A 26 10.72 6.41 4.25
CA SER A 26 11.06 5.01 4.43
C SER A 26 11.01 4.27 3.10
N ILE A 27 11.97 3.36 2.91
CA ILE A 27 11.96 2.37 1.84
C ILE A 27 12.07 0.98 2.45
N TYR A 28 11.38 0.02 1.87
CA TYR A 28 11.39 -1.34 2.36
C TYR A 28 11.24 -2.37 1.23
N SER A 29 11.63 -3.58 1.54
CA SER A 29 11.34 -4.80 0.81
C SER A 29 11.11 -5.91 1.81
N GLY A 30 10.71 -7.09 1.34
CA GLY A 30 10.43 -8.20 2.23
C GLY A 30 9.91 -9.43 1.51
N TRP A 31 9.33 -10.29 2.28
CA TRP A 31 8.67 -11.49 1.78
C TRP A 31 7.16 -11.34 1.92
N GLN A 32 6.46 -11.53 0.80
CA GLN A 32 5.02 -11.39 0.68
C GLN A 32 4.40 -12.71 0.27
N THR A 33 3.21 -12.98 0.79
CA THR A 33 2.32 -14.07 0.35
C THR A 33 0.94 -13.50 0.04
N SER A 34 0.23 -14.18 -0.86
CA SER A 34 -1.16 -13.87 -1.17
C SER A 34 -2.00 -15.14 -1.03
N PRO A 35 -2.92 -15.21 -0.05
CA PRO A 35 -3.84 -16.33 0.08
C PRO A 35 -4.74 -16.49 -1.13
N HIS A 36 -5.27 -17.69 -1.30
CA HIS A 36 -6.27 -17.99 -2.33
C HIS A 36 -7.43 -17.00 -2.28
N SER A 37 -7.89 -16.58 -3.47
CA SER A 37 -9.14 -15.85 -3.64
C SER A 37 -9.90 -16.35 -4.85
N ARG A 38 -11.22 -16.08 -4.87
CA ARG A 38 -12.02 -16.37 -6.04
C ARG A 38 -11.87 -15.29 -7.07
N VAL A 39 -11.84 -15.70 -8.33
CA VAL A 39 -11.92 -14.87 -9.51
C VAL A 39 -13.27 -15.13 -10.16
N TYR A 40 -14.01 -14.06 -10.39
CA TYR A 40 -15.28 -14.06 -11.10
C TYR A 40 -15.17 -13.19 -12.33
N GLY A 41 -16.03 -13.39 -13.31
CA GLY A 41 -16.11 -12.50 -14.46
C GLY A 41 -16.65 -13.15 -15.71
N ASP A 42 -16.46 -12.45 -16.82
CA ASP A 42 -16.89 -12.87 -18.13
C ASP A 42 -15.68 -13.07 -19.05
N TYR A 43 -15.60 -14.23 -19.71
CA TYR A 43 -14.51 -14.55 -20.62
C TYR A 43 -14.57 -13.68 -21.89
N PRO A 44 -13.46 -13.07 -22.32
CA PRO A 44 -13.40 -12.20 -23.49
C PRO A 44 -14.01 -12.82 -24.75
N GLY A 45 -14.82 -12.07 -25.47
CA GLY A 45 -15.42 -12.43 -26.76
C GLY A 45 -16.56 -13.44 -26.71
N THR A 46 -16.66 -14.26 -25.65
CA THR A 46 -17.72 -15.25 -25.52
C THR A 46 -18.76 -14.92 -24.46
N GLY A 47 -18.38 -14.12 -23.44
CA GLY A 47 -19.19 -13.84 -22.25
C GLY A 47 -19.45 -15.10 -21.40
N ALA A 48 -18.60 -16.12 -21.51
CA ALA A 48 -18.73 -17.31 -20.68
C ALA A 48 -18.34 -16.96 -19.22
N ASP A 49 -19.16 -17.39 -18.27
CA ASP A 49 -18.93 -17.16 -16.86
C ASP A 49 -17.60 -17.75 -16.38
N ILE A 50 -16.81 -16.95 -15.67
CA ILE A 50 -15.61 -17.36 -14.96
C ILE A 50 -15.96 -17.44 -13.46
N ASP A 51 -15.71 -18.58 -12.81
CA ASP A 51 -15.77 -18.75 -11.36
C ASP A 51 -14.70 -19.76 -10.93
N ALA A 52 -13.56 -19.27 -10.48
CA ALA A 52 -12.43 -20.10 -10.11
C ALA A 52 -11.79 -19.66 -8.78
N LEU A 53 -11.22 -20.60 -8.07
CA LEU A 53 -10.38 -20.33 -6.90
C LEU A 53 -8.91 -20.32 -7.36
N ILE A 54 -8.23 -19.20 -7.21
CA ILE A 54 -6.83 -19.02 -7.60
C ILE A 54 -5.94 -18.94 -6.37
N GLY A 55 -4.89 -19.76 -6.37
CA GLY A 55 -3.85 -19.81 -5.34
C GLY A 55 -2.67 -18.90 -5.67
N TRP A 56 -2.83 -17.60 -5.42
CA TRP A 56 -1.88 -16.58 -5.83
C TRP A 56 -0.46 -16.78 -5.30
N GLU A 57 0.53 -16.60 -6.15
CA GLU A 57 1.95 -16.64 -5.83
C GLU A 57 2.52 -15.24 -5.64
N GLY A 58 3.26 -15.05 -4.54
CA GLY A 58 3.79 -13.73 -4.18
C GLY A 58 5.15 -13.38 -4.79
N ARG A 59 5.85 -14.29 -5.43
CA ARG A 59 7.15 -14.16 -6.15
C ARG A 59 8.01 -12.95 -5.76
N SER A 60 8.18 -12.71 -4.46
CA SER A 60 8.65 -11.42 -3.88
C SER A 60 10.00 -10.94 -4.38
N PHE A 61 10.87 -11.86 -4.80
CA PHE A 61 12.26 -11.55 -5.22
C PHE A 61 12.49 -11.67 -6.73
N GLU A 62 11.46 -12.02 -7.50
CA GLU A 62 11.53 -11.99 -8.96
C GLU A 62 11.40 -10.54 -9.44
N MET A 63 12.14 -10.18 -10.49
CA MET A 63 12.17 -8.81 -11.01
C MET A 63 10.89 -8.45 -11.79
N PRO A 64 10.34 -7.26 -11.55
CA PRO A 64 10.64 -6.29 -10.50
C PRO A 64 10.26 -6.84 -9.12
N PRO A 65 11.09 -6.65 -8.07
CA PRO A 65 10.85 -7.24 -6.75
C PRO A 65 9.71 -6.56 -6.00
N TYR A 66 9.21 -7.21 -4.94
CA TYR A 66 8.34 -6.55 -3.97
C TYR A 66 9.09 -5.43 -3.25
N TYR A 67 8.51 -4.23 -3.19
CA TYR A 67 9.05 -3.09 -2.46
C TYR A 67 7.95 -2.09 -2.08
N GLY A 68 8.29 -1.17 -1.18
CA GLY A 68 7.44 -0.03 -0.88
C GLY A 68 8.23 1.20 -0.49
N VAL A 69 7.56 2.35 -0.64
CA VAL A 69 8.06 3.66 -0.25
C VAL A 69 6.98 4.36 0.57
N ARG A 70 7.38 4.94 1.71
CA ARG A 70 6.47 5.60 2.64
C ARG A 70 7.03 6.95 3.06
N GLY A 71 6.24 8.01 2.87
CA GLY A 71 6.47 9.30 3.50
C GLY A 71 5.56 9.44 4.72
N THR A 72 6.11 9.72 5.89
CA THR A 72 5.34 9.92 7.12
C THR A 72 5.59 11.30 7.70
N TRP A 73 4.53 11.97 8.07
CA TRP A 73 4.55 13.27 8.75
C TRP A 73 3.99 13.08 10.17
N TRP A 74 4.82 13.31 11.19
CA TRP A 74 4.45 13.20 12.58
C TRP A 74 3.88 14.52 13.10
N LYS A 75 2.60 14.52 13.45
CA LYS A 75 1.91 15.68 14.06
C LYS A 75 2.42 15.96 15.49
N ASN A 76 2.80 14.91 16.18
CA ASN A 76 3.41 14.94 17.51
C ASN A 76 4.27 13.69 17.70
N GLU A 77 4.87 13.53 18.89
CA GLU A 77 5.74 12.37 19.18
C GLU A 77 5.11 10.99 18.89
N ARG A 78 3.78 10.88 18.85
CA ARG A 78 3.08 9.60 18.80
C ARG A 78 2.18 9.41 17.57
N LEU A 79 1.58 10.49 17.07
CA LEU A 79 0.61 10.42 15.98
C LEU A 79 1.21 10.97 14.68
N GLY A 80 1.20 10.17 13.64
CA GLY A 80 1.64 10.54 12.29
C GLY A 80 0.64 10.16 11.22
N PHE A 81 0.79 10.78 10.05
CA PHE A 81 0.05 10.48 8.84
C PHE A 81 1.03 10.22 7.72
N GLY A 82 0.72 9.27 6.84
CA GLY A 82 1.63 8.90 5.77
C GLY A 82 0.92 8.65 4.44
N LEU A 83 1.69 8.84 3.38
CA LEU A 83 1.37 8.36 2.05
C LEU A 83 2.31 7.21 1.74
N GLU A 84 1.77 6.09 1.29
CA GLU A 84 2.55 4.88 1.06
C GLU A 84 2.17 4.23 -0.27
N PHE A 85 3.19 3.98 -1.07
CA PHE A 85 3.12 3.19 -2.28
C PHE A 85 3.78 1.83 -2.05
N THR A 86 3.12 0.76 -2.50
CA THR A 86 3.65 -0.61 -2.45
C THR A 86 3.48 -1.27 -3.80
N HIS A 87 4.56 -1.83 -4.30
CA HIS A 87 4.60 -2.71 -5.45
C HIS A 87 4.50 -4.15 -4.97
N ALA A 88 3.28 -4.66 -4.84
CA ALA A 88 3.00 -6.03 -4.44
C ALA A 88 2.93 -6.94 -5.68
N LYS A 89 3.21 -8.24 -5.50
CA LYS A 89 3.29 -9.21 -6.60
C LYS A 89 2.23 -10.29 -6.45
N VAL A 90 1.48 -10.53 -7.52
CA VAL A 90 0.35 -11.49 -7.51
C VAL A 90 0.27 -12.19 -8.87
N TYR A 91 0.55 -13.49 -8.88
CA TYR A 91 0.60 -14.35 -10.07
C TYR A 91 -0.32 -15.54 -9.89
N ALA A 92 -1.11 -15.88 -10.91
CA ALA A 92 -1.83 -17.14 -10.91
C ALA A 92 -0.91 -18.30 -11.30
N PRO A 93 -0.97 -19.46 -10.61
CA PRO A 93 -0.24 -20.64 -11.04
C PRO A 93 -0.65 -21.11 -12.44
N ASP A 94 0.30 -21.61 -13.23
CA ASP A 94 0.07 -22.01 -14.62
C ASP A 94 -1.11 -22.97 -14.79
N SER A 95 -1.19 -24.00 -13.95
CA SER A 95 -2.26 -24.99 -14.01
C SER A 95 -3.66 -24.41 -13.71
N GLU A 96 -3.74 -23.36 -12.90
CA GLU A 96 -5.02 -22.75 -12.51
C GLU A 96 -5.48 -21.72 -13.55
N LYS A 97 -4.58 -20.89 -14.09
CA LYS A 97 -4.92 -19.96 -15.15
C LYS A 97 -5.31 -20.67 -16.45
N GLU A 98 -4.57 -21.73 -16.85
CA GLU A 98 -4.88 -22.54 -18.04
C GLU A 98 -6.24 -23.23 -17.92
N ALA A 99 -6.62 -23.71 -16.73
CA ALA A 99 -7.90 -24.37 -16.50
C ALA A 99 -9.12 -23.46 -16.75
N ILE A 100 -8.94 -22.15 -16.71
CA ILE A 100 -9.98 -21.15 -16.98
C ILE A 100 -9.77 -20.40 -18.30
N GLY A 101 -8.86 -20.89 -19.15
CA GLY A 101 -8.66 -20.41 -20.52
C GLY A 101 -7.70 -19.24 -20.67
N PHE A 102 -6.87 -18.96 -19.67
CA PHE A 102 -5.85 -17.92 -19.73
C PHE A 102 -4.45 -18.52 -19.89
N SER A 103 -3.64 -17.93 -20.76
CA SER A 103 -2.20 -18.21 -20.86
C SER A 103 -1.38 -17.38 -19.87
N ASP A 104 -1.87 -16.14 -19.60
CA ASP A 104 -1.36 -15.32 -18.50
C ASP A 104 -2.51 -14.72 -17.69
N LEU A 105 -2.29 -14.66 -16.36
CA LEU A 105 -3.21 -14.04 -15.40
C LEU A 105 -2.38 -13.56 -14.21
N GLU A 106 -1.97 -12.31 -14.26
CA GLU A 106 -1.13 -11.73 -13.23
C GLU A 106 -1.26 -10.20 -13.16
N PHE A 107 -0.83 -9.66 -12.04
CA PHE A 107 -0.58 -8.24 -11.86
C PHE A 107 0.94 -8.04 -11.87
N THR A 108 1.55 -8.05 -13.07
CA THR A 108 2.99 -8.30 -13.32
C THR A 108 3.90 -7.20 -12.85
N ASP A 109 3.69 -5.98 -13.36
CA ASP A 109 4.40 -4.79 -12.90
C ASP A 109 3.80 -4.29 -11.56
N GLY A 110 3.25 -5.24 -10.81
CA GLY A 110 2.76 -5.17 -9.46
C GLY A 110 1.28 -4.87 -9.34
N LEU A 111 0.70 -5.47 -8.31
CA LEU A 111 -0.51 -4.96 -7.67
C LEU A 111 -0.09 -3.69 -6.92
N ASN A 112 -0.01 -2.56 -7.64
CA ASN A 112 0.39 -1.30 -7.06
C ASN A 112 -0.70 -0.77 -6.14
N ILE A 113 -0.37 -0.56 -4.88
CA ILE A 113 -1.29 -0.06 -3.86
C ILE A 113 -0.81 1.30 -3.36
N LEU A 114 -1.67 2.30 -3.45
CA LEU A 114 -1.44 3.64 -2.90
C LEU A 114 -2.39 3.88 -1.74
N THR A 115 -1.88 4.14 -0.54
CA THR A 115 -2.69 4.35 0.67
C THR A 115 -2.32 5.62 1.41
N VAL A 116 -3.33 6.26 2.01
CA VAL A 116 -3.16 7.27 3.06
C VAL A 116 -3.36 6.56 4.40
N ASN A 117 -2.37 6.70 5.29
CA ASN A 117 -2.29 5.96 6.54
C ASN A 117 -2.24 6.90 7.75
N ALA A 118 -2.75 6.44 8.87
CA ALA A 118 -2.51 7.00 10.18
C ALA A 118 -1.65 6.03 10.99
N TYR A 119 -0.67 6.56 11.71
CA TYR A 119 0.26 5.79 12.53
C TYR A 119 0.22 6.25 13.98
N GLN A 120 0.30 5.28 14.89
CA GLN A 120 0.55 5.49 16.32
C GLN A 120 1.88 4.82 16.66
N ARG A 121 2.82 5.57 17.26
CA ARG A 121 4.10 5.05 17.73
C ARG A 121 4.28 5.31 19.23
N TRP A 122 5.17 4.52 19.87
CA TRP A 122 5.56 4.66 21.26
C TRP A 122 7.08 4.82 21.35
N PRO A 123 7.59 6.07 21.22
CA PRO A 123 9.03 6.33 21.17
C PRO A 123 9.75 5.80 22.39
N GLY A 124 10.87 5.10 22.16
CA GLY A 124 11.75 4.63 23.20
C GLY A 124 11.18 3.62 24.18
N LEU A 125 10.09 2.91 23.82
CA LEU A 125 9.43 1.99 24.75
C LEU A 125 10.31 0.78 25.11
N TRP A 126 11.16 0.30 24.20
CA TRP A 126 12.00 -0.89 24.39
C TRP A 126 13.48 -0.59 24.19
N ALA A 127 14.33 -1.55 24.56
CA ALA A 127 15.78 -1.52 24.39
C ALA A 127 16.45 -0.23 24.90
N GLN A 128 16.10 0.19 26.14
CA GLN A 128 16.66 1.38 26.79
C GLN A 128 16.47 2.69 26.00
N GLY A 129 15.37 2.76 25.24
CA GLY A 129 15.03 3.94 24.45
C GLY A 129 15.35 3.85 22.96
N ALA A 130 16.06 2.81 22.52
CA ALA A 130 16.47 2.67 21.12
C ALA A 130 15.39 2.09 20.20
N MET A 131 14.37 1.43 20.76
CA MET A 131 13.29 0.79 19.97
C MET A 131 11.95 1.49 20.14
N THR A 132 11.31 1.76 19.02
CA THR A 132 10.01 2.42 18.91
C THR A 132 9.02 1.49 18.21
N PRO A 133 8.16 0.78 18.95
CA PRO A 133 7.06 0.05 18.33
C PRO A 133 6.01 1.01 17.75
N TYR A 134 5.34 0.56 16.69
CA TYR A 134 4.28 1.32 16.03
C TYR A 134 3.22 0.40 15.42
N VAL A 135 2.06 0.98 15.24
CA VAL A 135 0.97 0.40 14.45
C VAL A 135 0.42 1.45 13.49
N GLY A 136 -0.15 1.01 12.40
CA GLY A 136 -0.77 1.90 11.43
C GLY A 136 -1.92 1.24 10.72
N GLY A 137 -2.74 2.08 10.09
CA GLY A 137 -3.80 1.63 9.21
C GLY A 137 -4.19 2.73 8.25
N GLY A 138 -4.67 2.33 7.07
CA GLY A 138 -5.01 3.27 6.03
C GLY A 138 -5.97 2.71 4.99
N LEU A 139 -6.42 3.61 4.16
CA LEU A 139 -7.29 3.35 3.02
C LEU A 139 -6.65 3.93 1.76
N GLY A 140 -6.98 3.35 0.63
CA GLY A 140 -6.42 3.76 -0.64
C GLY A 140 -7.03 3.06 -1.82
N VAL A 141 -6.22 2.91 -2.86
CA VAL A 141 -6.63 2.35 -4.14
C VAL A 141 -5.59 1.35 -4.66
N ALA A 142 -6.08 0.40 -5.43
CA ALA A 142 -5.27 -0.52 -6.22
C ALA A 142 -5.17 -0.03 -7.66
N ILE A 143 -3.95 0.02 -8.19
CA ILE A 143 -3.64 0.44 -9.57
C ILE A 143 -2.69 -0.61 -10.16
N PRO A 144 -3.12 -1.87 -10.30
CA PRO A 144 -2.26 -2.90 -10.87
C PRO A 144 -1.92 -2.62 -12.33
N HIS A 145 -0.78 -3.11 -12.75
CA HIS A 145 -0.55 -3.42 -14.14
C HIS A 145 -1.19 -4.78 -14.43
N VAL A 146 -2.26 -4.75 -15.20
CA VAL A 146 -3.03 -5.94 -15.57
C VAL A 146 -2.35 -6.59 -16.76
N ASP A 147 -1.89 -7.83 -16.56
CA ASP A 147 -1.33 -8.67 -17.62
C ASP A 147 -2.17 -9.95 -17.68
N VAL A 148 -3.08 -9.97 -18.64
CA VAL A 148 -4.05 -11.05 -18.82
C VAL A 148 -4.15 -11.41 -20.26
N ASP A 149 -3.67 -12.61 -20.60
CA ASP A 149 -3.72 -13.18 -21.94
C ASP A 149 -4.64 -14.38 -21.98
N THR A 150 -5.50 -14.41 -22.95
CA THR A 150 -6.34 -15.59 -23.22
C THR A 150 -5.61 -16.61 -24.10
N THR A 151 -5.95 -17.88 -23.99
CA THR A 151 -5.46 -18.94 -24.90
C THR A 151 -5.93 -18.74 -26.36
N THR A 152 -6.87 -17.82 -26.58
CA THR A 152 -7.39 -17.47 -27.91
C THR A 152 -6.72 -16.26 -28.54
N GLY A 153 -5.80 -15.59 -27.80
CA GLY A 153 -4.98 -14.49 -28.28
C GLY A 153 -5.53 -13.09 -27.99
N THR A 154 -6.51 -12.95 -27.09
CA THR A 154 -6.90 -11.64 -26.55
C THR A 154 -5.96 -11.27 -25.43
N GLU A 155 -5.38 -10.06 -25.47
CA GLU A 155 -4.34 -9.57 -24.56
C GLU A 155 -4.79 -8.28 -23.88
N THR A 156 -4.47 -8.17 -22.59
CA THR A 156 -4.60 -6.95 -21.78
C THR A 156 -3.27 -6.67 -21.11
N TYR A 157 -2.66 -5.52 -21.42
CA TYR A 157 -1.37 -5.12 -20.87
C TYR A 157 -1.36 -3.63 -20.55
N GLU A 158 -1.95 -3.26 -19.41
CA GLU A 158 -2.12 -1.85 -19.05
C GLU A 158 -2.34 -1.63 -17.54
N PHE A 159 -2.10 -0.39 -17.07
CA PHE A 159 -2.48 0.01 -15.71
C PHE A 159 -3.98 0.33 -15.64
N GLN A 160 -4.67 -0.26 -14.68
CA GLN A 160 -6.08 0.02 -14.39
C GLN A 160 -6.26 0.43 -12.94
N LEU A 161 -7.15 1.40 -12.67
CA LEU A 161 -7.62 1.70 -11.32
C LEU A 161 -8.72 0.70 -10.96
N THR A 162 -8.35 -0.39 -10.32
CA THR A 162 -9.25 -1.55 -10.16
C THR A 162 -10.16 -1.47 -8.95
N GLY A 163 -9.83 -0.67 -7.94
CA GLY A 163 -10.75 -0.49 -6.81
C GLY A 163 -10.11 -0.07 -5.49
N PRO A 164 -10.88 -0.13 -4.40
CA PRO A 164 -10.43 0.29 -3.09
C PRO A 164 -9.43 -0.69 -2.46
N ALA A 165 -8.56 -0.14 -1.62
CA ALA A 165 -7.63 -0.91 -0.80
C ALA A 165 -7.65 -0.45 0.66
N ALA A 166 -7.32 -1.38 1.56
CA ALA A 166 -7.16 -1.12 2.99
C ALA A 166 -5.87 -1.79 3.49
N ARG A 167 -5.20 -1.15 4.45
CA ARG A 167 -3.91 -1.59 4.99
C ARG A 167 -3.89 -1.55 6.50
N LEU A 168 -3.23 -2.55 7.10
CA LEU A 168 -2.84 -2.58 8.51
C LEU A 168 -1.35 -2.88 8.60
N THR A 169 -0.65 -2.18 9.49
CA THR A 169 0.79 -2.32 9.71
C THR A 169 1.07 -2.40 11.20
N ALA A 170 1.99 -3.27 11.58
CA ALA A 170 2.53 -3.33 12.94
C ALA A 170 4.03 -3.63 12.87
N GLY A 171 4.85 -2.81 13.52
CA GLY A 171 6.29 -2.91 13.41
C GLY A 171 7.05 -2.32 14.59
N VAL A 172 8.37 -2.43 14.47
CA VAL A 172 9.33 -1.86 15.41
C VAL A 172 10.43 -1.17 14.62
N SER A 173 10.70 0.08 14.95
CA SER A 173 11.82 0.86 14.45
C SER A 173 12.96 0.84 15.48
N TYR A 174 14.20 0.77 15.00
CA TYR A 174 15.42 0.88 15.78
C TYR A 174 16.27 2.04 15.25
N ASP A 175 16.51 3.02 16.10
CA ASP A 175 17.29 4.21 15.76
C ASP A 175 18.78 3.87 15.69
N LEU A 176 19.39 4.05 14.53
CA LEU A 176 20.83 3.92 14.32
C LEU A 176 21.56 5.19 14.74
N ASN A 177 20.92 6.33 14.51
CA ASN A 177 21.36 7.68 14.90
C ASN A 177 20.17 8.66 14.73
N ASP A 178 20.42 9.95 14.89
CA ASP A 178 19.39 11.00 14.82
C ASP A 178 18.70 11.09 13.44
N ARG A 179 19.32 10.58 12.36
CA ARG A 179 18.81 10.68 10.99
C ARG A 179 18.35 9.36 10.40
N PHE A 180 18.86 8.24 10.88
CA PHE A 180 18.59 6.93 10.27
C PHE A 180 18.04 5.95 11.30
N ALA A 181 17.03 5.23 10.88
CA ALA A 181 16.50 4.07 11.59
C ALA A 181 16.31 2.89 10.64
N VAL A 182 16.43 1.69 11.16
CA VAL A 182 15.98 0.46 10.50
C VAL A 182 14.70 0.00 11.13
N PHE A 183 13.85 -0.68 10.40
CA PHE A 183 12.62 -1.23 10.95
C PHE A 183 12.31 -2.62 10.40
N GLY A 184 11.55 -3.36 11.18
CA GLY A 184 10.88 -4.58 10.77
C GLY A 184 9.39 -4.44 11.01
N GLU A 185 8.57 -4.88 10.07
CA GLU A 185 7.12 -4.78 10.20
C GLU A 185 6.38 -5.94 9.54
N TYR A 186 5.22 -6.25 10.06
CA TYR A 186 4.19 -7.01 9.38
C TYR A 186 3.21 -6.05 8.74
N GLN A 187 2.85 -6.32 7.49
CA GLN A 187 1.87 -5.56 6.73
C GLN A 187 0.81 -6.49 6.16
N PHE A 188 -0.44 -6.19 6.44
CA PHE A 188 -1.60 -6.79 5.81
C PHE A 188 -2.24 -5.79 4.86
N THR A 189 -2.52 -6.19 3.62
CA THR A 189 -3.26 -5.37 2.67
C THR A 189 -4.41 -6.18 2.07
N TYR A 190 -5.55 -5.54 1.93
CA TYR A 190 -6.71 -6.02 1.21
C TYR A 190 -7.00 -5.07 0.06
N SER A 191 -7.32 -5.59 -1.12
CA SER A 191 -7.84 -4.81 -2.24
C SER A 191 -8.97 -5.57 -2.92
N SER A 192 -10.04 -4.87 -3.29
CA SER A 192 -11.10 -5.37 -4.14
C SER A 192 -10.82 -4.87 -5.54
N ASN A 193 -10.69 -5.76 -6.50
CA ASN A 193 -10.24 -5.44 -7.84
C ASN A 193 -11.30 -5.85 -8.85
N SER A 194 -11.67 -4.91 -9.73
CA SER A 194 -12.49 -5.12 -10.90
C SER A 194 -11.69 -4.69 -12.11
N VAL A 195 -11.44 -5.60 -13.02
CA VAL A 195 -10.58 -5.46 -14.20
C VAL A 195 -11.44 -5.56 -15.44
N ASP A 196 -11.26 -4.59 -16.33
CA ASP A 196 -11.87 -4.62 -17.66
C ASP A 196 -10.93 -5.37 -18.62
N LEU A 197 -11.48 -6.31 -19.37
CA LEU A 197 -10.79 -7.02 -20.43
C LEU A 197 -11.39 -6.64 -21.81
N PRO A 198 -10.63 -6.78 -22.90
CA PRO A 198 -11.16 -6.55 -24.25
C PRO A 198 -12.37 -7.40 -24.56
N ASP A 199 -13.08 -7.06 -25.64
CA ASP A 199 -14.23 -7.81 -26.19
C ASP A 199 -15.33 -8.10 -25.15
N GLY A 200 -15.51 -7.19 -24.17
CA GLY A 200 -16.53 -7.26 -23.15
C GLY A 200 -16.23 -8.26 -22.03
N GLY A 201 -14.99 -8.70 -21.91
CA GLY A 201 -14.55 -9.52 -20.79
C GLY A 201 -14.35 -8.72 -19.51
N SER A 202 -14.38 -9.39 -18.35
CA SER A 202 -14.13 -8.79 -17.06
C SER A 202 -13.59 -9.81 -16.06
N LEU A 203 -12.85 -9.33 -15.06
CA LEU A 203 -12.43 -10.14 -13.90
C LEU A 203 -12.62 -9.35 -12.61
N GLU A 204 -13.16 -10.01 -11.60
CA GLU A 204 -13.32 -9.47 -10.26
C GLU A 204 -12.63 -10.41 -9.25
N THR A 205 -11.82 -9.85 -8.36
CA THR A 205 -11.16 -10.62 -7.31
C THR A 205 -10.78 -9.76 -6.11
N ASP A 206 -10.90 -10.34 -4.92
CA ASP A 206 -10.42 -9.75 -3.68
C ASP A 206 -9.04 -10.30 -3.34
N ILE A 207 -8.02 -9.45 -3.43
CA ILE A 207 -6.65 -9.83 -3.11
C ILE A 207 -6.32 -9.45 -1.67
N LYS A 208 -5.74 -10.40 -0.94
CA LYS A 208 -5.17 -10.20 0.38
C LYS A 208 -3.67 -10.47 0.30
N THR A 209 -2.85 -9.59 0.85
CA THR A 209 -1.42 -9.84 0.97
C THR A 209 -0.98 -9.76 2.42
N ASN A 210 -0.04 -10.63 2.77
CA ASN A 210 0.64 -10.65 4.05
C ASN A 210 2.13 -10.51 3.78
N ALA A 211 2.78 -9.52 4.39
CA ALA A 211 4.19 -9.26 4.15
C ALA A 211 4.95 -9.10 5.47
N LEU A 212 6.17 -9.62 5.48
CA LEU A 212 7.19 -9.32 6.49
C LEU A 212 8.24 -8.45 5.82
N ASN A 213 8.32 -7.20 6.23
CA ASN A 213 9.16 -6.17 5.65
C ASN A 213 10.35 -5.84 6.54
N VAL A 214 11.45 -5.50 5.90
CA VAL A 214 12.60 -4.83 6.51
C VAL A 214 12.89 -3.58 5.70
N GLY A 215 13.16 -2.48 6.38
CA GLY A 215 13.36 -1.20 5.71
C GLY A 215 14.29 -0.25 6.43
N LEU A 216 14.56 0.85 5.73
CA LEU A 216 15.37 1.96 6.20
C LEU A 216 14.51 3.22 6.21
N THR A 217 14.63 4.02 7.26
CA THR A 217 13.97 5.32 7.41
C THR A 217 15.02 6.42 7.50
N LEU A 218 14.81 7.48 6.73
CA LEU A 218 15.51 8.77 6.83
C LEU A 218 14.59 9.76 7.54
N LYS A 219 15.10 10.41 8.60
CA LYS A 219 14.41 11.43 9.41
C LYS A 219 14.91 12.84 9.05
N PHE A 220 13.99 13.80 8.97
CA PHE A 220 14.25 15.20 8.62
C PHE A 220 13.88 16.15 9.75
#